data_ff1300ac89ed7b6e4d5dfc26e8360991
#
_entry.id   ff1300ac89ed7b6e4d5dfc26e8360991
#
_cell.length_a   1.000
_cell.length_b   1.000
_cell.length_c   1.000
_cell.angle_alpha   90.00
_cell.angle_beta   90.00
_cell.angle_gamma   90.00
#
_symmetry.space_group_name_H-M   'P 1'
#
loop_
_entity.id
_entity.type
_entity.pdbx_description
1 polymer ?
#
loop_
_entity_poly.entity_id
_entity_poly.type
_entity_poly.pdbx_seq_one_letter_code
_entity_poly.pdbx_strand_id
1 'polypeptide(L)'
;MRFRVSLFLLAIFVMSAFGASPPPAHTGLASWYGARYQGRVTASGERFDMKQLTAAHRSFPFGSKVLVTCPSTGRSVVVRINDRGPSPRGRIIDLSRAAARELGILSRGVARVVVTRVGPESAPSDKMSAD
;
A
#
# COMPACT_ATOMS: atom_id res chain seq x y z
N MET A 1 48.00 11.45 44.62
CA MET A 1 47.45 10.97 43.33
C MET A 1 45.97 11.21 43.32
N ARG A 2 45.52 12.16 42.54
CA ARG A 2 44.12 12.43 42.37
C ARG A 2 43.66 11.78 41.11
N PHE A 3 42.90 10.70 41.23
CA PHE A 3 42.20 10.12 40.08
C PHE A 3 41.03 11.00 39.75
N ARG A 4 41.11 11.75 38.67
CA ARG A 4 39.92 12.37 38.09
C ARG A 4 39.13 11.28 37.38
N VAL A 5 38.12 10.83 38.05
CA VAL A 5 37.09 10.04 37.38
C VAL A 5 36.33 11.03 36.50
N SER A 6 36.71 11.06 35.24
CA SER A 6 35.92 11.73 34.25
C SER A 6 34.64 10.92 34.10
N LEU A 7 33.61 11.39 34.77
CA LEU A 7 32.28 10.88 34.55
C LEU A 7 31.87 11.34 33.17
N PHE A 8 32.19 10.51 32.15
CA PHE A 8 31.52 10.65 30.89
C PHE A 8 30.06 10.27 31.16
N LEU A 9 29.25 11.28 31.42
CA LEU A 9 27.84 11.13 31.24
C LEU A 9 27.65 10.86 29.76
N LEU A 10 27.62 9.58 29.42
CA LEU A 10 27.05 9.15 28.15
C LEU A 10 25.59 9.53 28.25
N ALA A 11 25.27 10.71 27.77
CA ALA A 11 23.89 11.04 27.49
C ALA A 11 23.46 10.06 26.41
N ILE A 12 22.92 8.94 26.84
CA ILE A 12 22.14 8.09 25.97
C ILE A 12 20.99 8.97 25.58
N PHE A 13 21.18 9.63 24.45
CA PHE A 13 20.09 10.27 23.76
C PHE A 13 19.20 9.10 23.30
N VAL A 14 18.36 8.62 24.19
CA VAL A 14 17.22 7.84 23.79
C VAL A 14 16.38 8.81 23.01
N MET A 15 16.68 8.91 21.71
CA MET A 15 15.68 9.37 20.80
C MET A 15 14.52 8.40 20.96
N SER A 16 13.65 8.72 21.89
CA SER A 16 12.28 8.29 21.77
C SER A 16 11.86 8.81 20.42
N ALA A 17 12.08 7.99 19.39
CA ALA A 17 11.39 8.23 18.17
C ALA A 17 9.91 8.13 18.56
N PHE A 18 9.31 9.26 18.85
CA PHE A 18 7.89 9.40 18.67
C PHE A 18 7.64 9.29 17.16
N GLY A 19 8.17 8.21 16.60
CA GLY A 19 7.85 7.78 15.28
C GLY A 19 6.43 7.28 15.35
N ALA A 20 5.59 7.81 14.46
CA ALA A 20 4.33 7.18 14.16
C ALA A 20 4.56 5.67 14.04
N SER A 21 3.68 4.89 14.66
CA SER A 21 3.65 3.45 14.45
C SER A 21 3.65 3.18 12.94
N PRO A 22 4.33 2.13 12.46
CA PRO A 22 4.25 1.80 11.05
C PRO A 22 2.78 1.68 10.64
N PRO A 23 2.41 2.08 9.40
CA PRO A 23 1.04 1.95 8.92
C PRO A 23 0.56 0.51 9.08
N PRO A 24 -0.72 0.29 9.40
CA PRO A 24 -1.26 -1.05 9.49
C PRO A 24 -1.05 -1.80 8.19
N ALA A 25 -0.55 -3.02 8.29
CA ALA A 25 -0.41 -3.94 7.16
C ALA A 25 -1.54 -4.96 7.18
N HIS A 26 -2.10 -5.26 6.01
CA HIS A 26 -3.14 -6.26 5.85
C HIS A 26 -2.64 -7.38 4.96
N THR A 27 -2.88 -8.61 5.37
CA THR A 27 -2.51 -9.80 4.62
C THR A 27 -3.74 -10.46 4.04
N GLY A 28 -3.66 -10.89 2.80
CA GLY A 28 -4.74 -11.60 2.12
C GLY A 28 -4.36 -11.95 0.70
N LEU A 29 -5.34 -12.37 -0.09
CA LEU A 29 -5.12 -12.75 -1.46
C LEU A 29 -5.28 -11.54 -2.39
N ALA A 30 -4.34 -11.41 -3.32
CA ALA A 30 -4.47 -10.52 -4.47
C ALA A 30 -4.85 -11.33 -5.70
N SER A 31 -5.64 -10.73 -6.56
CA SER A 31 -5.86 -11.16 -7.93
C SER A 31 -5.61 -10.00 -8.87
N TRP A 32 -5.77 -10.23 -10.15
CA TRP A 32 -5.63 -9.16 -11.12
C TRP A 32 -6.68 -9.26 -12.21
N TYR A 33 -6.96 -8.14 -12.83
CA TYR A 33 -7.88 -8.03 -13.96
C TYR A 33 -7.20 -7.26 -15.09
N GLY A 34 -7.51 -7.62 -16.33
CA GLY A 34 -6.75 -7.12 -17.49
C GLY A 34 -7.63 -6.69 -18.64
N ALA A 35 -7.27 -7.10 -19.86
CA ALA A 35 -7.81 -6.61 -21.14
C ALA A 35 -9.34 -6.56 -21.21
N ARG A 36 -10.02 -7.46 -20.54
CA ARG A 36 -11.48 -7.55 -20.48
C ARG A 36 -12.14 -6.28 -19.95
N TYR A 37 -11.45 -5.54 -19.08
CA TYR A 37 -11.94 -4.34 -18.45
C TYR A 37 -11.35 -3.06 -19.02
N GLN A 38 -10.45 -3.20 -20.00
CA GLN A 38 -9.77 -2.04 -20.60
C GLN A 38 -10.78 -1.01 -21.10
N GLY A 39 -10.58 0.23 -20.67
CA GLY A 39 -11.40 1.38 -21.03
C GLY A 39 -12.71 1.53 -20.28
N ARG A 40 -13.08 0.59 -19.41
CA ARG A 40 -14.27 0.71 -18.56
C ARG A 40 -14.07 1.78 -17.50
N VAL A 41 -15.15 2.48 -17.16
CA VAL A 41 -15.13 3.44 -16.07
C VAL A 41 -15.09 2.70 -14.74
N THR A 42 -14.11 3.04 -13.92
CA THR A 42 -13.96 2.51 -12.57
C THR A 42 -14.85 3.27 -11.57
N ALA A 43 -14.93 2.77 -10.34
CA ALA A 43 -15.74 3.41 -9.29
C ALA A 43 -15.28 4.84 -8.96
N SER A 44 -14.01 5.19 -9.22
CA SER A 44 -13.50 6.55 -9.07
C SER A 44 -13.94 7.51 -10.18
N GLY A 45 -14.53 7.01 -11.25
CA GLY A 45 -14.85 7.77 -12.45
C GLY A 45 -13.73 7.79 -13.50
N GLU A 46 -12.57 7.32 -13.15
CA GLU A 46 -11.44 7.18 -14.07
C GLU A 46 -11.61 5.94 -14.95
N ARG A 47 -11.15 5.98 -16.19
CA ARG A 47 -11.15 4.80 -17.04
C ARG A 47 -10.03 3.86 -16.64
N PHE A 48 -10.33 2.57 -16.63
CA PHE A 48 -9.33 1.55 -16.36
C PHE A 48 -8.35 1.45 -17.53
N ASP A 49 -7.06 1.50 -17.20
CA ASP A 49 -5.95 1.22 -18.11
C ASP A 49 -5.06 0.14 -17.49
N MET A 50 -5.07 -1.04 -18.09
CA MET A 50 -4.31 -2.19 -17.58
C MET A 50 -2.79 -1.99 -17.61
N LYS A 51 -2.30 -0.97 -18.30
CA LYS A 51 -0.87 -0.63 -18.38
C LYS A 51 -0.40 0.28 -17.25
N GLN A 52 -1.33 0.84 -16.48
CA GLN A 52 -1.01 1.66 -15.31
C GLN A 52 -0.95 0.81 -14.04
N LEU A 53 -0.21 1.29 -13.06
CA LEU A 53 -0.08 0.65 -11.76
C LEU A 53 -1.23 1.07 -10.85
N THR A 54 -2.37 0.43 -11.00
CA THR A 54 -3.59 0.71 -10.26
C THR A 54 -4.17 -0.57 -9.64
N ALA A 55 -5.08 -0.38 -8.71
CA ALA A 55 -5.77 -1.49 -8.06
C ALA A 55 -7.16 -1.09 -7.56
N ALA A 56 -8.00 -2.09 -7.35
CA ALA A 56 -9.25 -2.00 -6.63
C ALA A 56 -9.05 -2.42 -5.17
N HIS A 57 -9.62 -1.66 -4.26
CA HIS A 57 -9.66 -1.96 -2.83
C HIS A 57 -11.02 -1.58 -2.27
N ARG A 58 -11.48 -2.33 -1.24
CA ARG A 58 -12.85 -2.13 -0.70
C ARG A 58 -13.04 -0.79 -0.02
N SER A 59 -12.02 -0.27 0.64
CA SER A 59 -12.19 0.87 1.56
C SER A 59 -11.14 1.96 1.46
N PHE A 60 -9.95 1.70 0.95
CA PHE A 60 -8.95 2.76 0.84
C PHE A 60 -9.45 3.90 -0.06
N PRO A 61 -9.26 5.15 0.34
CA PRO A 61 -9.69 6.29 -0.48
C PRO A 61 -9.09 6.23 -1.89
N PHE A 62 -9.86 6.67 -2.88
CA PHE A 62 -9.34 6.80 -4.23
C PHE A 62 -8.13 7.75 -4.26
N GLY A 63 -7.11 7.38 -5.01
CA GLY A 63 -5.84 8.09 -5.03
C GLY A 63 -4.83 7.63 -3.99
N SER A 64 -5.24 6.77 -3.04
CA SER A 64 -4.30 6.19 -2.08
C SER A 64 -3.19 5.45 -2.79
N LYS A 65 -1.96 5.64 -2.33
CA LYS A 65 -0.81 4.83 -2.73
C LYS A 65 -0.67 3.66 -1.77
N VAL A 66 -0.50 2.49 -2.32
CA VAL A 66 -0.45 1.25 -1.54
C VAL A 66 0.76 0.43 -2.01
N LEU A 67 1.61 0.06 -1.05
CA LEU A 67 2.66 -0.91 -1.28
C LEU A 67 2.07 -2.31 -1.18
N VAL A 68 2.22 -3.08 -2.24
CA VAL A 68 1.83 -4.48 -2.30
C VAL A 68 3.08 -5.32 -2.36
N THR A 69 3.26 -6.20 -1.41
CA THR A 69 4.42 -7.10 -1.32
C THR A 69 3.94 -8.54 -1.44
N CYS A 70 4.59 -9.30 -2.30
CA CYS A 70 4.32 -10.72 -2.47
C CYS A 70 5.48 -11.53 -1.86
N PRO A 71 5.32 -12.12 -0.67
CA PRO A 71 6.40 -12.85 -0.02
C PRO A 71 6.94 -14.02 -0.87
N SER A 72 6.10 -14.69 -1.63
CA SER A 72 6.51 -15.84 -2.43
C SER A 72 7.39 -15.49 -3.64
N THR A 73 7.29 -14.26 -4.16
CA THR A 73 8.15 -13.77 -5.25
C THR A 73 9.27 -12.87 -4.75
N GLY A 74 9.15 -12.35 -3.53
CA GLY A 74 10.05 -11.35 -2.98
C GLY A 74 9.91 -9.97 -3.62
N ARG A 75 8.88 -9.75 -4.44
CA ARG A 75 8.67 -8.51 -5.17
C ARG A 75 7.63 -7.62 -4.50
N SER A 76 7.73 -6.33 -4.79
CA SER A 76 6.79 -5.31 -4.33
C SER A 76 6.44 -4.37 -5.48
N VAL A 77 5.29 -3.77 -5.39
CA VAL A 77 4.84 -2.73 -6.32
C VAL A 77 4.01 -1.70 -5.57
N VAL A 78 4.13 -0.44 -5.94
CA VAL A 78 3.25 0.61 -5.44
C VAL A 78 2.15 0.85 -6.45
N VAL A 79 0.91 0.78 -6.00
CA VAL A 79 -0.28 0.99 -6.82
C VAL A 79 -1.11 2.16 -6.31
N ARG A 80 -1.88 2.75 -7.20
CA ARG A 80 -2.85 3.78 -6.86
C ARG A 80 -4.25 3.15 -6.86
N ILE A 81 -5.01 3.38 -5.81
CA ILE A 81 -6.38 2.88 -5.71
C ILE A 81 -7.31 3.75 -6.54
N ASN A 82 -8.01 3.16 -7.48
CA ASN A 82 -8.96 3.86 -8.33
C ASN A 82 -10.28 3.12 -8.53
N ASP A 83 -10.47 2.00 -7.85
CA ASP A 83 -11.67 1.19 -8.01
C ASP A 83 -12.06 0.52 -6.69
N ARG A 84 -13.25 -0.07 -6.65
CA ARG A 84 -13.80 -0.80 -5.51
C ARG A 84 -13.88 -2.28 -5.82
N GLY A 85 -13.66 -3.09 -4.81
CA GLY A 85 -13.58 -4.53 -4.83
C GLY A 85 -12.28 -4.99 -4.18
N PRO A 86 -11.99 -6.28 -4.23
CA PRO A 86 -12.75 -7.39 -4.80
C PRO A 86 -13.95 -7.80 -3.93
N SER A 87 -14.92 -8.49 -4.55
CA SER A 87 -16.11 -9.00 -3.83
C SER A 87 -15.86 -10.34 -3.14
N PRO A 88 -15.11 -11.29 -3.70
CA PRO A 88 -14.88 -12.58 -3.04
C PRO A 88 -14.16 -12.42 -1.70
N ARG A 89 -14.60 -13.20 -0.72
CA ARG A 89 -13.95 -13.24 0.60
C ARG A 89 -12.52 -13.77 0.48
N GLY A 90 -11.62 -13.28 1.34
CA GLY A 90 -10.21 -13.67 1.35
C GLY A 90 -9.36 -12.92 0.33
N ARG A 91 -9.97 -12.34 -0.68
CA ARG A 91 -9.31 -11.42 -1.61
C ARG A 91 -9.42 -10.01 -1.08
N ILE A 92 -8.29 -9.31 -1.03
CA ILE A 92 -8.23 -7.97 -0.43
C ILE A 92 -7.89 -6.89 -1.44
N ILE A 93 -7.33 -7.25 -2.59
CA ILE A 93 -6.94 -6.31 -3.62
C ILE A 93 -7.01 -6.97 -4.99
N ASP A 94 -7.49 -6.24 -5.99
CA ASP A 94 -7.45 -6.61 -7.39
C ASP A 94 -6.50 -5.67 -8.12
N LEU A 95 -5.43 -6.22 -8.67
CA LEU A 95 -4.37 -5.48 -9.32
C LEU A 95 -4.66 -5.28 -10.80
N SER A 96 -4.15 -4.19 -11.38
CA SER A 96 -4.02 -4.08 -12.84
C SER A 96 -3.03 -5.13 -13.36
N ARG A 97 -3.10 -5.39 -14.66
CA ARG A 97 -2.15 -6.31 -15.30
C ARG A 97 -0.71 -5.86 -15.11
N ALA A 98 -0.42 -4.57 -15.28
CA ALA A 98 0.91 -4.02 -15.09
C ALA A 98 1.43 -4.24 -13.67
N ALA A 99 0.58 -4.02 -12.66
CA ALA A 99 0.94 -4.26 -11.27
C ALA A 99 1.20 -5.74 -10.98
N ALA A 100 0.35 -6.62 -11.48
CA ALA A 100 0.53 -8.06 -11.34
C ALA A 100 1.82 -8.55 -12.02
N ARG A 101 2.17 -7.96 -13.14
CA ARG A 101 3.41 -8.26 -13.85
C ARG A 101 4.63 -7.89 -13.01
N GLU A 102 4.66 -6.69 -12.45
CA GLU A 102 5.76 -6.26 -11.60
C GLU A 102 5.88 -7.11 -10.33
N LEU A 103 4.75 -7.53 -9.80
CA LEU A 103 4.71 -8.38 -8.62
C LEU A 103 5.12 -9.83 -8.91
N GLY A 104 5.13 -10.23 -10.19
CA GLY A 104 5.52 -11.56 -10.61
C GLY A 104 4.42 -12.61 -10.48
N ILE A 105 3.15 -12.23 -10.53
CA ILE A 105 2.02 -13.14 -10.30
C ILE A 105 1.11 -13.35 -11.51
N LEU A 106 1.48 -12.86 -12.68
CA LEU A 106 0.61 -12.97 -13.87
C LEU A 106 0.15 -14.40 -14.15
N SER A 107 1.07 -15.35 -14.12
CA SER A 107 0.75 -16.75 -14.44
C SER A 107 -0.03 -17.46 -13.33
N ARG A 108 0.09 -17.01 -12.11
CA ARG A 108 -0.57 -17.61 -10.95
C ARG A 108 -2.01 -17.12 -10.80
N GLY A 109 -2.30 -15.93 -11.28
CA GLY A 109 -3.61 -15.30 -11.18
C GLY A 109 -3.99 -14.82 -9.77
N VAL A 110 -3.62 -15.55 -8.75
CA VAL A 110 -3.90 -15.25 -7.34
C VAL A 110 -2.65 -15.52 -6.52
N ALA A 111 -2.34 -14.66 -5.58
CA ALA A 111 -1.21 -14.83 -4.66
C ALA A 111 -1.48 -14.14 -3.33
N ARG A 112 -0.87 -14.67 -2.27
CA ARG A 112 -0.90 -14.02 -0.96
C ARG A 112 0.01 -12.80 -0.98
N VAL A 113 -0.50 -11.69 -0.47
CA VAL A 113 0.21 -10.42 -0.42
C VAL A 113 0.02 -9.72 0.93
N VAL A 114 0.90 -8.77 1.18
CA VAL A 114 0.78 -7.81 2.27
C VAL A 114 0.58 -6.44 1.66
N VAL A 115 -0.44 -5.72 2.08
CA VAL A 115 -0.76 -4.38 1.59
C VAL A 115 -0.60 -3.36 2.70
N THR A 116 0.03 -2.23 2.39
CA THR A 116 0.29 -1.14 3.32
C THR A 116 0.12 0.17 2.60
N ARG A 117 -0.64 1.10 3.16
CA ARG A 117 -0.71 2.46 2.61
C ARG A 117 0.63 3.15 2.79
N VAL A 118 1.10 3.83 1.74
CA VAL A 118 2.37 4.55 1.72
C VAL A 118 2.16 6.01 1.38
N GLY A 119 3.13 6.82 1.75
CA GLY A 119 3.10 8.26 1.53
C GLY A 119 2.78 9.02 2.80
N PRO A 120 2.72 10.37 2.70
CA PRO A 120 2.27 11.13 3.84
C PRO A 120 0.91 10.57 4.21
N GLU A 121 0.80 10.13 5.46
CA GLU A 121 -0.51 9.84 6.04
C GLU A 121 -1.41 10.93 5.53
N SER A 122 -2.41 10.56 4.74
CA SER A 122 -3.40 11.54 4.36
C SER A 122 -3.84 12.18 5.65
N ALA A 123 -3.44 13.40 5.83
CA ALA A 123 -4.03 14.23 6.85
C ALA A 123 -5.50 13.88 6.83
N PRO A 124 -6.10 13.59 7.99
CA PRO A 124 -7.52 13.33 8.04
C PRO A 124 -8.12 14.35 7.09
N SER A 125 -8.85 13.88 6.13
CA SER A 125 -9.43 14.78 5.16
C SER A 125 -10.21 15.78 5.99
N ASP A 126 -9.55 16.83 6.31
CA ASP A 126 -10.20 18.03 6.75
C ASP A 126 -10.96 18.52 5.54
N LYS A 127 -11.92 17.76 5.21
CA LYS A 127 -13.06 18.25 4.47
C LYS A 127 -13.79 19.11 5.43
N MET A 128 -13.17 20.19 5.79
CA MET A 128 -13.94 21.35 6.06
C MET A 128 -14.72 21.57 4.79
N SER A 129 -15.97 21.16 4.83
CA SER A 129 -16.96 21.75 4.00
C SER A 129 -16.80 23.24 4.20
N ALA A 130 -16.17 23.88 3.28
CA ALA A 130 -16.31 25.31 3.15
C ALA A 130 -17.77 25.54 2.81
N ASP A 131 -18.41 26.24 3.71
CA ASP A 131 -19.73 26.79 3.47
C ASP A 131 -19.76 27.64 2.21
#